data_685020a28ab7a7ada3556b2995244710
#
_entry.id   685020a28ab7a7ada3556b2995244710
#
_cell.length_a   1.000
_cell.length_b   1.000
_cell.length_c   1.000
_cell.angle_alpha   90.00
_cell.angle_beta   90.00
_cell.angle_gamma   90.00
#
_symmetry.space_group_name_H-M   'P 1'
#
loop_
_entity.id
_entity.type
_entity.pdbx_description
1 polymer ?
#
loop_
_entity_poly.entity_id
_entity_poly.type
_entity_poly.pdbx_seq_one_letter_code
_entity_poly.pdbx_strand_id
1 'polypeptide(L)'
;MLRNLNLPLNNDFFNSYPSQLSGGQLQRISLARALLLKPKILICDESLNMLDASVKIEILELLRSFQVKMNLTIIFITHDLGIAQRFCDRLLVMNQGKIVDEGESSTIFTKTQNTYTKSLIKSSLNLI
;
A
#
# COMPACT_ATOMS: atom_id res chain seq x y z
N MET A 1 14.48 2.54 13.67
CA MET A 1 13.23 2.63 12.88
C MET A 1 13.27 3.80 11.90
N LEU A 2 13.43 5.06 12.32
CA LEU A 2 13.40 6.23 11.41
C LEU A 2 14.44 6.16 10.28
N ARG A 3 15.66 5.67 10.54
CA ARG A 3 16.66 5.43 9.47
C ARG A 3 16.15 4.48 8.39
N ASN A 4 15.43 3.45 8.77
CA ASN A 4 14.88 2.48 7.81
C ASN A 4 13.71 3.05 6.99
N LEU A 5 13.19 4.21 7.40
CA LEU A 5 12.13 4.94 6.70
C LEU A 5 12.69 6.01 5.76
N ASN A 6 14.02 6.11 5.61
CA ASN A 6 14.68 7.13 4.80
C ASN A 6 14.22 8.56 5.14
N LEU A 7 13.98 8.83 6.44
CA LEU A 7 13.64 10.16 6.92
C LEU A 7 14.90 10.90 7.35
N PRO A 8 14.99 12.22 7.11
CA PRO A 8 16.07 13.03 7.64
C PRO A 8 16.11 12.94 9.18
N LEU A 9 17.33 12.89 9.76
CA LEU A 9 17.52 12.80 11.21
C LEU A 9 18.21 14.05 11.73
N ASN A 10 17.83 15.22 11.24
CA ASN A 10 18.36 16.51 11.66
C ASN A 10 17.33 17.32 12.45
N ASN A 11 17.82 18.34 13.18
CA ASN A 11 16.96 19.17 14.01
C ASN A 11 15.92 19.95 13.21
N ASP A 12 16.23 20.37 11.99
CA ASP A 12 15.30 21.13 11.14
C ASP A 12 14.10 20.27 10.79
N PHE A 13 14.33 18.98 10.43
CA PHE A 13 13.25 18.04 10.14
C PHE A 13 12.38 17.76 11.37
N PHE A 14 13.01 17.57 12.54
CA PHE A 14 12.25 17.29 13.77
C PHE A 14 11.43 18.48 14.26
N ASN A 15 11.82 19.70 13.92
CA ASN A 15 11.10 20.93 14.26
C ASN A 15 10.15 21.40 13.15
N SER A 16 10.06 20.65 12.02
CA SER A 16 9.19 21.02 10.90
C SER A 16 7.72 20.77 11.22
N TYR A 17 6.88 21.69 10.80
CA TYR A 17 5.43 21.49 10.80
C TYR A 17 4.99 20.60 9.62
N PRO A 18 3.86 19.88 9.73
CA PRO A 18 3.35 19.05 8.65
C PRO A 18 3.23 19.75 7.29
N SER A 19 2.89 21.04 7.28
CA SER A 19 2.79 21.85 6.07
C SER A 19 4.13 22.10 5.36
N GLN A 20 5.25 21.84 6.02
CA GLN A 20 6.61 22.03 5.50
C GLN A 20 7.21 20.70 4.96
N LEU A 21 6.48 19.60 5.11
CA LEU A 21 6.94 18.28 4.73
C LEU A 21 6.31 17.84 3.40
N SER A 22 7.07 17.05 2.62
CA SER A 22 6.51 16.43 1.42
C SER A 22 5.48 15.35 1.77
N GLY A 23 4.59 15.04 0.82
CA GLY A 23 3.60 13.97 0.99
C GLY A 23 4.25 12.61 1.34
N GLY A 24 5.37 12.29 0.70
CA GLY A 24 6.13 11.08 1.00
C GLY A 24 6.74 11.07 2.40
N GLN A 25 7.20 12.22 2.91
CA GLN A 25 7.68 12.35 4.29
C GLN A 25 6.56 12.17 5.29
N LEU A 26 5.41 12.81 5.07
CA LEU A 26 4.22 12.66 5.91
C LEU A 26 3.76 11.20 5.97
N GLN A 27 3.74 10.51 4.82
CA GLN A 27 3.36 9.11 4.76
C GLN A 27 4.33 8.22 5.54
N ARG A 28 5.64 8.45 5.42
CA ARG A 28 6.67 7.71 6.16
C ARG A 28 6.58 7.96 7.67
N ILE A 29 6.25 9.18 8.09
CA ILE A 29 5.99 9.51 9.51
C ILE A 29 4.75 8.77 10.01
N SER A 30 3.67 8.76 9.23
CA SER A 30 2.43 8.05 9.58
C SER A 30 2.70 6.54 9.73
N LEU A 31 3.47 5.97 8.81
CA LEU A 31 3.90 4.58 8.88
C LEU A 31 4.78 4.32 10.12
N ALA A 32 5.72 5.23 10.43
CA ALA A 32 6.55 5.13 11.64
C ALA A 32 5.69 5.05 12.90
N ARG A 33 4.69 5.93 13.03
CA ARG A 33 3.77 5.94 14.17
C ARG A 33 3.04 4.61 14.33
N ALA A 34 2.52 4.06 13.24
CA ALA A 34 1.82 2.78 13.27
C ALA A 34 2.75 1.62 13.67
N LEU A 35 3.96 1.58 13.11
CA LEU A 35 4.94 0.51 13.36
C LEU A 35 5.58 0.58 14.76
N LEU A 36 5.61 1.74 15.41
CA LEU A 36 6.11 1.89 16.79
C LEU A 36 5.32 1.03 17.78
N LEU A 37 4.05 0.80 17.52
CA LEU A 37 3.18 -0.04 18.36
C LEU A 37 3.44 -1.54 18.17
N LYS A 38 4.37 -1.93 17.28
CA LYS A 38 4.68 -3.33 16.93
C LYS A 38 3.41 -4.14 16.63
N PRO A 39 2.54 -3.67 15.71
CA PRO A 39 1.29 -4.35 15.41
C PRO A 39 1.56 -5.70 14.76
N LYS A 40 0.61 -6.63 14.90
CA LYS A 40 0.57 -7.86 14.11
C LYS A 40 -0.14 -7.66 12.76
N ILE A 41 -1.05 -6.70 12.69
CA ILE A 41 -1.81 -6.35 11.49
C ILE A 41 -1.69 -4.84 11.27
N LEU A 42 -1.36 -4.45 10.06
CA LEU A 42 -1.33 -3.06 9.60
C LEU A 42 -2.37 -2.89 8.49
N ILE A 43 -3.28 -1.93 8.66
CA ILE A 43 -4.27 -1.58 7.63
C ILE A 43 -3.81 -0.31 6.94
N CYS A 44 -3.64 -0.39 5.62
CA CYS A 44 -3.30 0.71 4.74
C CYS A 44 -4.52 1.04 3.86
N ASP A 45 -5.30 2.03 4.26
CA ASP A 45 -6.51 2.43 3.54
C ASP A 45 -6.20 3.63 2.64
N GLU A 46 -6.22 3.40 1.33
CA GLU A 46 -5.91 4.39 0.27
C GLU A 46 -4.66 5.27 0.54
N SER A 47 -3.77 4.78 1.37
CA SER A 47 -2.67 5.52 1.97
C SER A 47 -1.61 6.03 0.97
N LEU A 48 -1.64 5.58 -0.29
CA LEU A 48 -0.67 5.95 -1.32
C LEU A 48 -1.25 6.79 -2.48
N ASN A 49 -2.55 7.11 -2.45
CA ASN A 49 -3.23 7.73 -3.61
C ASN A 49 -2.69 9.11 -4.01
N MET A 50 -2.21 9.89 -3.05
CA MET A 50 -1.72 11.27 -3.27
C MET A 50 -0.21 11.33 -3.56
N LEU A 51 0.44 10.20 -3.80
CA LEU A 51 1.88 10.15 -4.00
C LEU A 51 2.24 9.88 -5.46
N ASP A 52 3.38 10.42 -5.87
CA ASP A 52 3.98 10.13 -7.18
C ASP A 52 4.35 8.64 -7.30
N ALA A 53 4.36 8.12 -8.53
CA ALA A 53 4.59 6.70 -8.79
C ALA A 53 5.92 6.18 -8.20
N SER A 54 6.99 6.96 -8.26
CA SER A 54 8.28 6.59 -7.68
C SER A 54 8.22 6.48 -6.16
N VAL A 55 7.56 7.44 -5.49
CA VAL A 55 7.41 7.45 -4.03
C VAL A 55 6.50 6.30 -3.57
N LYS A 56 5.45 5.97 -4.34
CA LYS A 56 4.61 4.79 -4.08
C LYS A 56 5.44 3.51 -4.02
N ILE A 57 6.28 3.29 -5.03
CA ILE A 57 7.13 2.09 -5.11
C ILE A 57 8.07 2.02 -3.90
N GLU A 58 8.74 3.11 -3.57
CA GLU A 58 9.64 3.15 -2.41
C GLU A 58 8.91 2.79 -1.09
N ILE A 59 7.70 3.31 -0.88
CA ILE A 59 6.92 3.00 0.33
C ILE A 59 6.44 1.55 0.35
N LEU A 60 6.06 0.99 -0.81
CA LEU A 60 5.67 -0.41 -0.91
C LEU A 60 6.83 -1.36 -0.62
N GLU A 61 8.03 -1.08 -1.15
CA GLU A 61 9.24 -1.85 -0.84
C GLU A 61 9.58 -1.77 0.65
N LEU A 62 9.43 -0.59 1.23
CA LEU A 62 9.62 -0.36 2.65
C LEU A 62 8.64 -1.19 3.48
N LEU A 63 7.34 -1.16 3.15
CA LEU A 63 6.30 -1.97 3.78
C LEU A 63 6.64 -3.46 3.69
N ARG A 64 7.08 -3.94 2.53
CA ARG A 64 7.49 -5.33 2.34
C ARG A 64 8.69 -5.70 3.22
N SER A 65 9.65 -4.80 3.37
CA SER A 65 10.78 -5.02 4.29
C SER A 65 10.34 -5.15 5.75
N PHE A 66 9.36 -4.36 6.18
CA PHE A 66 8.81 -4.45 7.54
C PHE A 66 7.92 -5.68 7.71
N GLN A 67 7.15 -6.06 6.68
CA GLN A 67 6.36 -7.29 6.69
C GLN A 67 7.23 -8.50 7.04
N VAL A 68 8.36 -8.64 6.36
CA VAL A 68 9.30 -9.75 6.62
C VAL A 68 9.96 -9.62 8.00
N LYS A 69 10.51 -8.44 8.33
CA LYS A 69 11.27 -8.24 9.58
C LYS A 69 10.43 -8.36 10.85
N MET A 70 9.15 -8.00 10.78
CA MET A 70 8.25 -7.95 11.93
C MET A 70 7.21 -9.06 11.92
N ASN A 71 7.23 -9.95 10.92
CA ASN A 71 6.17 -10.94 10.67
C ASN A 71 4.78 -10.30 10.67
N LEU A 72 4.65 -9.22 9.89
CA LEU A 72 3.49 -8.33 9.89
C LEU A 72 2.51 -8.77 8.80
N THR A 73 1.23 -8.86 9.13
CA THR A 73 0.17 -8.97 8.13
C THR A 73 -0.26 -7.57 7.69
N ILE A 74 -0.27 -7.33 6.38
CA ILE A 74 -0.70 -6.04 5.81
C ILE A 74 -2.01 -6.24 5.07
N ILE A 75 -3.03 -5.46 5.44
CA ILE A 75 -4.29 -5.34 4.71
C ILE A 75 -4.20 -4.03 3.91
N PHE A 76 -4.19 -4.14 2.60
CA PHE A 76 -4.03 -3.00 1.70
C PHE A 76 -5.35 -2.73 0.96
N ILE A 77 -5.96 -1.59 1.23
CA ILE A 77 -7.18 -1.15 0.54
C ILE A 77 -6.78 -0.15 -0.54
N THR A 78 -7.07 -0.48 -1.78
CA THR A 78 -6.69 0.34 -2.94
C THR A 78 -7.59 0.09 -4.14
N HIS A 79 -7.74 1.08 -4.98
CA HIS A 79 -8.31 0.93 -6.32
C HIS A 79 -7.22 0.76 -7.40
N ASP A 80 -5.94 0.84 -7.02
CA ASP A 80 -4.81 0.67 -7.94
C ASP A 80 -4.51 -0.83 -8.12
N LEU A 81 -5.02 -1.38 -9.23
CA LEU A 81 -4.84 -2.80 -9.55
C LEU A 81 -3.38 -3.17 -9.85
N GLY A 82 -2.55 -2.23 -10.31
CA GLY A 82 -1.13 -2.46 -10.51
C GLY A 82 -0.40 -2.73 -9.19
N ILE A 83 -0.75 -1.97 -8.15
CA ILE A 83 -0.27 -2.22 -6.78
C ILE A 83 -0.78 -3.58 -6.29
N ALA A 84 -2.08 -3.84 -6.41
CA ALA A 84 -2.67 -5.10 -5.96
C ALA A 84 -2.01 -6.32 -6.62
N GLN A 85 -1.76 -6.26 -7.92
CA GLN A 85 -1.12 -7.34 -8.67
C GLN A 85 0.33 -7.61 -8.23
N ARG A 86 1.12 -6.56 -7.96
CA ARG A 86 2.57 -6.67 -7.73
C ARG A 86 2.94 -6.92 -6.28
N PHE A 87 2.12 -6.42 -5.34
CA PHE A 87 2.48 -6.38 -3.92
C PHE A 87 1.58 -7.20 -3.01
N CYS A 88 0.38 -7.61 -3.46
CA CYS A 88 -0.51 -8.41 -2.64
C CYS A 88 -0.41 -9.90 -2.99
N ASP A 89 -0.34 -10.76 -1.97
CA ASP A 89 -0.34 -12.21 -2.14
C ASP A 89 -1.76 -12.72 -2.42
N ARG A 90 -2.76 -12.15 -1.73
CA ARG A 90 -4.19 -12.47 -1.88
C ARG A 90 -5.01 -11.22 -2.13
N LEU A 91 -6.10 -11.37 -2.86
CA LEU A 91 -7.04 -10.31 -3.17
C LEU A 91 -8.44 -10.65 -2.71
N LEU A 92 -9.13 -9.62 -2.25
CA LEU A 92 -10.57 -9.60 -2.01
C LEU A 92 -11.14 -8.47 -2.88
N VAL A 93 -11.93 -8.83 -3.88
CA VAL A 93 -12.60 -7.83 -4.74
C VAL A 93 -13.96 -7.51 -4.15
N MET A 94 -14.18 -6.23 -3.87
CA MET A 94 -15.43 -5.75 -3.31
C MET A 94 -16.25 -4.97 -4.33
N ASN A 95 -17.55 -5.19 -4.31
CA ASN A 95 -18.53 -4.40 -5.08
C ASN A 95 -19.80 -4.20 -4.24
N GLN A 96 -20.27 -2.97 -4.14
CA GLN A 96 -21.48 -2.62 -3.36
C GLN A 96 -21.51 -3.20 -1.95
N GLY A 97 -20.37 -3.13 -1.23
CA GLY A 97 -20.24 -3.62 0.14
C GLY A 97 -20.16 -5.15 0.29
N LYS A 98 -20.07 -5.91 -0.81
CA LYS A 98 -19.96 -7.37 -0.81
C LYS A 98 -18.64 -7.81 -1.43
N ILE A 99 -18.06 -8.88 -0.90
CA ILE A 99 -16.95 -9.58 -1.55
C ILE A 99 -17.54 -10.36 -2.72
N VAL A 100 -17.09 -10.05 -3.95
CA VAL A 100 -17.58 -10.66 -5.18
C VAL A 100 -16.57 -11.63 -5.79
N ASP A 101 -15.30 -11.53 -5.38
CA ASP A 101 -14.24 -12.43 -5.80
C ASP A 101 -13.13 -12.47 -4.75
N GLU A 102 -12.46 -13.61 -4.57
CA GLU A 102 -11.33 -13.74 -3.67
C GLU A 102 -10.37 -14.85 -4.12
N GLY A 103 -9.09 -14.68 -3.83
CA GLY A 103 -8.08 -15.69 -4.15
C GLY A 103 -6.67 -15.16 -4.14
N GLU A 104 -5.74 -15.99 -4.58
CA GLU A 104 -4.37 -15.57 -4.83
C GLU A 104 -4.33 -14.52 -5.94
N SER A 105 -3.47 -13.51 -5.78
CA SER A 105 -3.37 -12.40 -6.73
C SER A 105 -3.15 -12.91 -8.15
N SER A 106 -2.20 -13.80 -8.37
CA SER A 106 -1.89 -14.41 -9.67
C SER A 106 -3.11 -15.10 -10.32
N THR A 107 -3.92 -15.77 -9.52
CA THR A 107 -5.12 -16.48 -9.99
C THR A 107 -6.24 -15.51 -10.36
N ILE A 108 -6.49 -14.50 -9.53
CA ILE A 108 -7.50 -13.48 -9.81
C ILE A 108 -7.20 -12.76 -11.12
N PHE A 109 -5.95 -12.32 -11.34
CA PHE A 109 -5.59 -11.59 -12.56
C PHE A 109 -5.62 -12.43 -13.83
N THR A 110 -5.44 -13.75 -13.73
CA THR A 110 -5.32 -14.62 -14.92
C THR A 110 -6.55 -15.49 -15.18
N LYS A 111 -7.27 -15.90 -14.14
CA LYS A 111 -8.28 -16.98 -14.23
C LYS A 111 -9.63 -16.63 -13.61
N THR A 112 -9.84 -15.41 -13.11
CA THR A 112 -11.15 -15.04 -12.53
C THR A 112 -12.30 -15.32 -13.47
N GLN A 113 -13.40 -15.84 -12.96
CA GLN A 113 -14.66 -16.01 -13.72
C GLN A 113 -15.66 -14.88 -13.41
N ASN A 114 -15.41 -14.09 -12.38
CA ASN A 114 -16.29 -12.99 -12.01
C ASN A 114 -16.28 -11.89 -13.07
N THR A 115 -17.46 -11.53 -13.57
CA THR A 115 -17.61 -10.54 -14.65
C THR A 115 -17.19 -9.14 -14.23
N TYR A 116 -17.48 -8.75 -12.98
CA TYR A 116 -17.08 -7.46 -12.43
C TYR A 116 -15.55 -7.37 -12.31
N THR A 117 -14.91 -8.39 -11.74
CA THR A 117 -13.44 -8.47 -11.63
C THR A 117 -12.77 -8.41 -12.99
N LYS A 118 -13.30 -9.15 -13.98
CA LYS A 118 -12.80 -9.08 -15.37
C LYS A 118 -12.88 -7.67 -15.95
N SER A 119 -13.98 -6.96 -15.70
CA SER A 119 -14.15 -5.59 -16.21
C SER A 119 -13.16 -4.62 -15.55
N LEU A 120 -12.92 -4.74 -14.26
CA LEU A 120 -11.92 -3.95 -13.53
C LEU A 120 -10.51 -4.16 -14.09
N ILE A 121 -10.10 -5.41 -14.26
CA ILE A 121 -8.78 -5.76 -14.80
C ILE A 121 -8.62 -5.20 -16.21
N LYS A 122 -9.65 -5.37 -17.08
CA LYS A 122 -9.61 -4.86 -18.44
C LYS A 122 -9.50 -3.33 -18.50
N SER A 123 -10.23 -2.61 -17.63
CA SER A 123 -10.15 -1.15 -17.59
C SER A 123 -8.79 -0.64 -17.11
N SER A 124 -8.13 -1.35 -16.21
CA SER A 124 -6.79 -0.97 -15.73
C SER A 124 -5.70 -1.18 -16.78
N LEU A 125 -5.84 -2.20 -17.64
CA LEU A 125 -4.89 -2.49 -18.73
C LEU A 125 -5.00 -1.50 -19.90
N ASN A 126 -6.14 -0.84 -20.07
CA ASN A 126 -6.36 0.16 -21.12
C ASN A 126 -5.88 1.58 -20.76
N LEU A 127 -5.29 1.75 -19.58
CA LEU A 127 -4.74 3.03 -19.10
C LEU A 127 -3.20 3.09 -19.21
N ILE A 128 -2.59 2.10 -19.85
CA ILE A 128 -1.18 2.04 -20.23
C ILE A 128 -1.08 2.14 -21.75
#